data_59f7054ee64c11e0c2ebab0450926796
#
_entry.id   59f7054ee64c11e0c2ebab0450926796
#
_cell.length_a   1.000
_cell.length_b   1.000
_cell.length_c   1.000
_cell.angle_alpha   90.00
_cell.angle_beta   90.00
_cell.angle_gamma   90.00
#
_symmetry.space_group_name_H-M   'P 1'
#
loop_
_entity.id
_entity.type
_entity.pdbx_description
1 polymer ?
#
loop_
_entity_poly.entity_id
_entity_poly.type
_entity_poly.pdbx_seq_one_letter_code
_entity_poly.pdbx_strand_id
1 'polypeptide(L)'
;MQFGVFLPISGRATGPDTLIEAAQSAEAQGYSAIWSADRVVTPWQINTSYPYSENHEFIVPPDRPFLDSLTCLAFLAGCTKTITLGISVLVLPYRHPLYWTRVAASIERLSKGRLIMGVGVGWMEEEFAALGVPFKERGRMTDEQLQIISKLWSEEEHISYSGQHYDFQDVAFYPKPIQQPRIPIWVGGEGTAAQRRTARYGDAWFPYYVHITPAELKAGFENAQRLASEAGRDPASIQLACCRPIEVTSETVEQDPSVLRGTPAQLLEALKAYRYIGVAHLALQFMVPRWPDRMTQIERFAQEVIPHLQF
;
A
#
# COMPACT_ATOMS: atom_id res chain seq x y z
N MET A 1 4.46 -15.26 -7.57
CA MET A 1 3.54 -14.32 -6.88
C MET A 1 3.90 -14.31 -5.41
N GLN A 2 4.08 -13.12 -4.83
CA GLN A 2 4.43 -12.92 -3.42
C GLN A 2 3.20 -12.49 -2.61
N PHE A 3 3.23 -12.68 -1.29
CA PHE A 3 2.13 -12.33 -0.40
C PHE A 3 2.61 -11.44 0.73
N GLY A 4 1.82 -10.43 1.05
CA GLY A 4 2.00 -9.59 2.23
C GLY A 4 0.75 -9.56 3.09
N VAL A 5 0.89 -9.12 4.35
CA VAL A 5 -0.19 -9.09 5.35
C VAL A 5 -0.41 -7.67 5.84
N PHE A 6 -1.68 -7.24 5.93
CA PHE A 6 -2.01 -5.98 6.59
C PHE A 6 -1.85 -6.06 8.10
N LEU A 7 -1.16 -5.06 8.66
CA LEU A 7 -0.93 -4.90 10.09
C LEU A 7 -2.21 -4.43 10.84
N PRO A 8 -2.37 -4.80 12.10
CA PRO A 8 -3.47 -4.33 12.96
C PRO A 8 -3.18 -2.93 13.52
N ILE A 9 -2.99 -1.95 12.66
CA ILE A 9 -2.68 -0.56 13.06
C ILE A 9 -3.91 0.22 13.52
N SER A 10 -5.10 -0.36 13.40
CA SER A 10 -6.37 0.26 13.82
C SER A 10 -7.24 -0.71 14.59
N GLY A 11 -8.14 -0.16 15.44
CA GLY A 11 -9.09 -0.93 16.22
C GLY A 11 -8.63 -1.25 17.64
N ARG A 12 -9.44 -2.07 18.36
CA ARG A 12 -9.24 -2.33 19.81
C ARG A 12 -7.98 -3.12 20.16
N ALA A 13 -7.51 -3.95 19.24
CA ALA A 13 -6.33 -4.79 19.45
C ALA A 13 -5.02 -4.06 19.14
N THR A 14 -5.08 -2.81 18.68
CA THR A 14 -3.91 -2.04 18.28
C THR A 14 -3.00 -1.74 19.46
N GLY A 15 -1.74 -2.17 19.37
CA GLY A 15 -0.74 -1.97 20.40
C GLY A 15 0.63 -2.55 20.01
N PRO A 16 1.68 -2.28 20.79
CA PRO A 16 3.03 -2.70 20.45
C PRO A 16 3.17 -4.22 20.33
N ASP A 17 2.63 -4.97 21.30
CA ASP A 17 2.75 -6.44 21.30
C ASP A 17 2.05 -7.06 20.10
N THR A 18 0.84 -6.59 19.77
CA THR A 18 0.08 -7.07 18.61
C THR A 18 0.78 -6.76 17.29
N LEU A 19 1.42 -5.59 17.17
CA LEU A 19 2.19 -5.23 15.99
C LEU A 19 3.44 -6.10 15.83
N ILE A 20 4.16 -6.34 16.93
CA ILE A 20 5.35 -7.21 16.93
C ILE A 20 4.94 -8.64 16.57
N GLU A 21 3.91 -9.18 17.22
CA GLU A 21 3.38 -10.51 16.96
C GLU A 21 3.02 -10.69 15.48
N ALA A 22 2.24 -9.75 14.91
CA ALA A 22 1.86 -9.77 13.51
C ALA A 22 3.04 -9.78 12.56
N ALA A 23 4.00 -8.87 12.79
CA ALA A 23 5.15 -8.70 11.91
C ALA A 23 6.11 -9.89 11.96
N GLN A 24 6.43 -10.34 13.16
CA GLN A 24 7.36 -11.46 13.36
C GLN A 24 6.75 -12.80 12.94
N SER A 25 5.45 -13.02 13.18
CA SER A 25 4.76 -14.21 12.69
C SER A 25 4.71 -14.23 11.17
N ALA A 26 4.36 -13.10 10.52
CA ALA A 26 4.37 -13.02 9.07
C ALA A 26 5.77 -13.29 8.48
N GLU A 27 6.83 -12.73 9.10
CA GLU A 27 8.22 -12.97 8.70
C GLU A 27 8.59 -14.47 8.85
N ALA A 28 8.26 -15.08 9.98
CA ALA A 28 8.58 -16.50 10.26
C ALA A 28 7.83 -17.47 9.34
N GLN A 29 6.64 -17.09 8.88
CA GLN A 29 5.79 -17.88 8.00
C GLN A 29 6.07 -17.64 6.50
N GLY A 30 7.08 -16.83 6.17
CA GLY A 30 7.53 -16.64 4.79
C GLY A 30 6.68 -15.66 3.97
N TYR A 31 5.89 -14.80 4.59
CA TYR A 31 5.32 -13.66 3.89
C TYR A 31 6.43 -12.71 3.46
N SER A 32 6.27 -12.12 2.29
CA SER A 32 7.29 -11.23 1.72
C SER A 32 7.21 -9.79 2.25
N ALA A 33 6.02 -9.35 2.72
CA ALA A 33 5.80 -7.98 3.18
C ALA A 33 4.74 -7.89 4.28
N ILE A 34 4.85 -6.84 5.10
CA ILE A 34 3.78 -6.33 5.96
C ILE A 34 3.34 -4.95 5.47
N TRP A 35 2.03 -4.69 5.55
CA TRP A 35 1.42 -3.48 5.00
C TRP A 35 0.68 -2.70 6.08
N SER A 36 0.92 -1.39 6.15
CA SER A 36 0.15 -0.46 6.96
C SER A 36 -0.75 0.41 6.08
N ALA A 37 -1.83 0.94 6.65
CA ALA A 37 -2.69 1.93 5.99
C ALA A 37 -2.44 3.32 6.57
N ASP A 38 -2.84 4.37 5.87
CA ASP A 38 -2.59 5.75 6.29
C ASP A 38 -3.87 6.45 6.75
N ARG A 39 -3.77 7.15 7.87
CA ARG A 39 -4.77 8.05 8.43
C ARG A 39 -4.06 9.05 9.35
N VAL A 40 -4.44 10.33 9.26
CA VAL A 40 -3.94 11.37 10.17
C VAL A 40 -4.96 11.67 11.25
N VAL A 41 -6.22 11.90 10.85
CA VAL A 41 -7.35 12.09 11.76
C VAL A 41 -8.59 11.38 11.22
N THR A 42 -9.46 10.93 12.10
CA THR A 42 -10.77 10.37 11.70
C THR A 42 -11.87 11.34 12.12
N PRO A 43 -12.55 11.99 11.18
CA PRO A 43 -13.70 12.84 11.47
C PRO A 43 -14.83 12.06 12.15
N TRP A 44 -15.56 12.71 13.07
CA TRP A 44 -16.76 12.10 13.69
C TRP A 44 -17.89 11.88 12.70
N GLN A 45 -17.99 12.73 11.69
CA GLN A 45 -18.97 12.62 10.62
C GLN A 45 -18.23 12.55 9.28
N ILE A 46 -18.48 11.51 8.53
CA ILE A 46 -17.92 11.26 7.22
C ILE A 46 -19.10 11.18 6.25
N ASN A 47 -19.19 12.16 5.34
CA ASN A 47 -20.19 12.19 4.29
C ASN A 47 -19.63 11.75 2.94
N THR A 48 -18.31 11.80 2.81
CA THR A 48 -17.63 11.31 1.60
C THR A 48 -17.78 9.80 1.50
N SER A 49 -18.29 9.33 0.36
CA SER A 49 -18.47 7.91 0.07
C SER A 49 -17.14 7.17 0.11
N TYR A 50 -17.05 6.11 0.91
CA TYR A 50 -15.88 5.25 0.96
C TYR A 50 -15.83 4.34 -0.28
N PRO A 51 -14.77 4.42 -1.10
CA PRO A 51 -14.77 3.72 -2.38
C PRO A 51 -14.52 2.21 -2.28
N TYR A 52 -14.19 1.68 -1.08
CA TYR A 52 -13.69 0.32 -0.90
C TYR A 52 -14.58 -0.57 -0.02
N SER A 53 -15.83 -0.21 0.16
CA SER A 53 -16.85 -1.05 0.81
C SER A 53 -18.15 -1.03 0.02
N GLU A 54 -18.94 -2.10 0.10
CA GLU A 54 -20.21 -2.21 -0.61
C GLU A 54 -21.26 -1.18 -0.17
N ASN A 55 -21.31 -0.89 1.13
CA ASN A 55 -22.21 0.11 1.70
C ASN A 55 -21.67 1.54 1.64
N HIS A 56 -20.47 1.73 1.04
CA HIS A 56 -19.79 3.02 0.95
C HIS A 56 -19.47 3.70 2.28
N GLU A 57 -19.47 2.96 3.38
CA GLU A 57 -19.14 3.46 4.71
C GLU A 57 -17.72 3.09 5.11
N PHE A 58 -17.02 4.01 5.78
CA PHE A 58 -15.71 3.73 6.36
C PHE A 58 -15.86 2.92 7.65
N ILE A 59 -15.21 1.76 7.70
CA ILE A 59 -15.46 0.73 8.71
C ILE A 59 -14.80 0.96 10.06
N VAL A 60 -13.84 1.89 10.17
CA VAL A 60 -13.15 2.17 11.43
C VAL A 60 -13.85 3.30 12.17
N PRO A 61 -14.48 3.04 13.33
CA PRO A 61 -15.12 4.08 14.12
C PRO A 61 -14.11 5.14 14.58
N PRO A 62 -14.50 6.44 14.67
CA PRO A 62 -13.59 7.54 14.99
C PRO A 62 -13.02 7.48 16.42
N ASP A 63 -13.69 6.76 17.33
CA ASP A 63 -13.25 6.53 18.71
C ASP A 63 -12.23 5.38 18.85
N ARG A 64 -11.80 4.78 17.75
CA ARG A 64 -10.81 3.69 17.77
C ARG A 64 -9.41 4.21 17.49
N PRO A 65 -8.39 3.66 18.14
CA PRO A 65 -7.01 3.93 17.79
C PRO A 65 -6.76 3.69 16.31
N PHE A 66 -6.01 4.59 15.70
CA PHE A 66 -5.42 4.41 14.38
C PHE A 66 -3.99 4.95 14.46
N LEU A 67 -2.99 4.07 14.46
CA LEU A 67 -1.61 4.48 14.59
C LEU A 67 -1.07 5.05 13.29
N ASP A 68 -0.17 6.04 13.39
CA ASP A 68 0.52 6.58 12.22
C ASP A 68 1.37 5.50 11.54
N SER A 69 1.19 5.37 10.24
CA SER A 69 1.77 4.29 9.45
C SER A 69 3.29 4.34 9.41
N LEU A 70 3.89 5.53 9.24
CA LEU A 70 5.35 5.68 9.19
C LEU A 70 5.98 5.37 10.55
N THR A 71 5.34 5.78 11.64
CA THR A 71 5.76 5.46 13.01
C THR A 71 5.72 3.95 13.27
N CYS A 72 4.64 3.27 12.84
CA CYS A 72 4.55 1.80 12.96
C CYS A 72 5.67 1.10 12.18
N LEU A 73 5.94 1.52 10.95
CA LEU A 73 7.01 0.91 10.15
C LEU A 73 8.40 1.19 10.72
N ALA A 74 8.64 2.38 11.27
CA ALA A 74 9.89 2.69 11.98
C ALA A 74 10.10 1.77 13.19
N PHE A 75 9.06 1.57 13.99
CA PHE A 75 9.07 0.65 15.13
C PHE A 75 9.36 -0.80 14.69
N LEU A 76 8.68 -1.28 13.66
CA LEU A 76 8.82 -2.65 13.15
C LEU A 76 10.12 -2.88 12.37
N ALA A 77 10.76 -1.83 11.87
CA ALA A 77 12.09 -1.92 11.27
C ALA A 77 13.12 -2.47 12.25
N GLY A 78 12.98 -2.13 13.56
CA GLY A 78 13.84 -2.65 14.63
C GLY A 78 13.44 -4.04 15.14
N CYS A 79 12.19 -4.46 14.92
CA CYS A 79 11.64 -5.72 15.44
C CYS A 79 11.66 -6.88 14.43
N THR A 80 11.95 -6.61 13.15
CA THR A 80 12.00 -7.56 12.03
C THR A 80 13.36 -7.54 11.34
N LYS A 81 13.67 -8.57 10.54
CA LYS A 81 15.01 -8.73 9.93
C LYS A 81 15.00 -8.71 8.40
N THR A 82 14.03 -9.36 7.79
CA THR A 82 14.01 -9.67 6.34
C THR A 82 12.75 -9.20 5.65
N ILE A 83 11.60 -9.19 6.35
CA ILE A 83 10.30 -8.86 5.76
C ILE A 83 10.27 -7.41 5.27
N THR A 84 9.70 -7.19 4.11
CA THR A 84 9.51 -5.86 3.52
C THR A 84 8.44 -5.08 4.30
N LEU A 85 8.69 -3.79 4.48
CA LEU A 85 7.82 -2.85 5.18
C LEU A 85 7.10 -1.97 4.16
N GLY A 86 5.79 -2.06 4.06
CA GLY A 86 5.02 -1.35 3.05
C GLY A 86 3.91 -0.47 3.61
N ILE A 87 3.55 0.56 2.87
CA ILE A 87 2.36 1.38 3.12
C ILE A 87 1.38 1.18 1.97
N SER A 88 0.10 0.98 2.28
CA SER A 88 -0.98 0.80 1.31
C SER A 88 -2.19 1.67 1.67
N VAL A 89 -2.19 2.96 1.31
CA VAL A 89 -1.13 3.78 0.70
C VAL A 89 -0.95 5.06 1.52
N LEU A 90 0.24 5.66 1.50
CA LEU A 90 0.44 7.00 2.07
C LEU A 90 -0.30 8.03 1.22
N VAL A 91 -1.16 8.82 1.84
CA VAL A 91 -1.86 9.92 1.18
C VAL A 91 -0.90 11.11 1.10
N LEU A 92 -0.26 11.29 -0.05
CA LEU A 92 0.83 12.26 -0.21
C LEU A 92 0.42 13.69 0.18
N PRO A 93 -0.75 14.22 -0.24
CA PRO A 93 -1.12 15.60 0.06
C PRO A 93 -1.32 15.92 1.55
N TYR A 94 -1.47 14.93 2.43
CA TYR A 94 -1.64 15.17 3.87
C TYR A 94 -0.39 15.73 4.55
N ARG A 95 0.78 15.60 3.91
CA ARG A 95 2.08 15.96 4.51
C ARG A 95 2.95 16.75 3.54
N HIS A 96 3.78 17.64 4.09
CA HIS A 96 4.78 18.32 3.27
C HIS A 96 5.83 17.33 2.73
N PRO A 97 6.19 17.35 1.43
CA PRO A 97 7.09 16.37 0.82
C PRO A 97 8.46 16.30 1.48
N LEU A 98 9.07 17.42 1.86
CA LEU A 98 10.37 17.43 2.53
C LEU A 98 10.36 16.69 3.87
N TYR A 99 9.21 16.69 4.57
CA TYR A 99 9.10 16.02 5.87
C TYR A 99 8.94 14.50 5.72
N TRP A 100 7.88 14.06 5.05
CA TRP A 100 7.59 12.64 5.00
C TRP A 100 8.62 11.84 4.20
N THR A 101 9.24 12.42 3.16
CA THR A 101 10.32 11.77 2.41
C THR A 101 11.58 11.57 3.27
N ARG A 102 11.85 12.51 4.21
CA ARG A 102 12.92 12.36 5.20
C ARG A 102 12.61 11.24 6.18
N VAL A 103 11.37 11.13 6.65
CA VAL A 103 10.94 10.02 7.52
C VAL A 103 11.09 8.68 6.78
N ALA A 104 10.62 8.60 5.53
CA ALA A 104 10.75 7.41 4.69
C ALA A 104 12.21 7.01 4.47
N ALA A 105 13.09 7.94 4.13
CA ALA A 105 14.53 7.67 3.97
C ALA A 105 15.18 7.21 5.29
N SER A 106 14.69 7.69 6.43
CA SER A 106 15.16 7.24 7.75
C SER A 106 14.71 5.79 8.03
N ILE A 107 13.45 5.45 7.77
CA ILE A 107 12.93 4.07 7.90
C ILE A 107 13.69 3.13 6.96
N GLU A 108 13.94 3.56 5.73
CA GLU A 108 14.71 2.83 4.74
C GLU A 108 16.12 2.47 5.25
N ARG A 109 16.80 3.44 5.86
CA ARG A 109 18.14 3.21 6.48
C ARG A 109 18.05 2.29 7.69
N LEU A 110 17.10 2.50 8.59
CA LEU A 110 16.89 1.70 9.80
C LEU A 110 16.48 0.26 9.47
N SER A 111 15.68 0.08 8.43
CA SER A 111 15.26 -1.24 7.94
C SER A 111 16.30 -1.92 7.04
N LYS A 112 17.42 -1.25 6.70
CA LYS A 112 18.45 -1.75 5.78
C LYS A 112 17.91 -2.06 4.38
N GLY A 113 17.14 -1.14 3.82
CA GLY A 113 16.64 -1.25 2.44
C GLY A 113 15.41 -2.12 2.27
N ARG A 114 14.52 -2.17 3.27
CA ARG A 114 13.30 -3.00 3.20
C ARG A 114 12.00 -2.21 3.02
N LEU A 115 12.06 -0.92 2.73
CA LEU A 115 10.86 -0.09 2.60
C LEU A 115 10.29 -0.12 1.18
N ILE A 116 8.97 -0.18 1.07
CA ILE A 116 8.19 0.11 -0.15
C ILE A 116 7.20 1.22 0.18
N MET A 117 7.17 2.26 -0.65
CA MET A 117 6.22 3.36 -0.53
C MET A 117 5.03 3.16 -1.46
N GLY A 118 3.95 2.61 -0.94
CA GLY A 118 2.65 2.73 -1.59
C GLY A 118 2.13 4.15 -1.42
N VAL A 119 1.74 4.80 -2.53
CA VAL A 119 1.35 6.21 -2.56
C VAL A 119 -0.02 6.42 -3.19
N GLY A 120 -0.80 7.35 -2.65
CA GLY A 120 -2.13 7.64 -3.13
C GLY A 120 -2.52 9.11 -2.99
N VAL A 121 -3.68 9.44 -3.58
CA VAL A 121 -4.20 10.83 -3.58
C VAL A 121 -5.16 11.14 -2.43
N GLY A 122 -5.67 10.10 -1.74
CA GLY A 122 -6.70 10.24 -0.72
C GLY A 122 -8.13 10.38 -1.26
N TRP A 123 -9.11 10.06 -0.42
CA TRP A 123 -10.55 10.03 -0.79
C TRP A 123 -11.44 10.83 0.16
N MET A 124 -11.09 10.99 1.44
CA MET A 124 -11.93 11.56 2.49
C MET A 124 -11.81 13.09 2.55
N GLU A 125 -12.80 13.79 2.00
CA GLU A 125 -12.79 15.27 1.92
C GLU A 125 -12.73 15.92 3.31
N GLU A 126 -13.38 15.33 4.31
CA GLU A 126 -13.41 15.84 5.68
C GLU A 126 -12.03 15.79 6.35
N GLU A 127 -11.22 14.78 6.07
CA GLU A 127 -9.84 14.70 6.56
C GLU A 127 -8.95 15.76 5.89
N PHE A 128 -9.12 15.99 4.58
CA PHE A 128 -8.45 17.09 3.88
C PHE A 128 -8.81 18.45 4.48
N ALA A 129 -10.10 18.66 4.77
CA ALA A 129 -10.56 19.92 5.40
C ALA A 129 -9.95 20.11 6.78
N ALA A 130 -9.91 19.07 7.61
CA ALA A 130 -9.29 19.11 8.94
C ALA A 130 -7.79 19.42 8.89
N LEU A 131 -7.10 18.98 7.84
CA LEU A 131 -5.67 19.23 7.63
C LEU A 131 -5.39 20.57 6.92
N GLY A 132 -6.42 21.31 6.51
CA GLY A 132 -6.27 22.56 5.76
C GLY A 132 -5.75 22.36 4.33
N VAL A 133 -5.92 21.17 3.76
CA VAL A 133 -5.43 20.81 2.43
C VAL A 133 -6.58 20.87 1.41
N PRO A 134 -6.43 21.55 0.26
CA PRO A 134 -7.49 21.68 -0.73
C PRO A 134 -7.78 20.33 -1.44
N PHE A 135 -8.92 19.72 -1.13
CA PHE A 135 -9.29 18.39 -1.65
C PHE A 135 -9.29 18.31 -3.18
N LYS A 136 -9.76 19.36 -3.86
CA LYS A 136 -9.82 19.41 -5.33
C LYS A 136 -8.43 19.43 -6.00
N GLU A 137 -7.41 19.90 -5.28
CA GLU A 137 -6.02 19.95 -5.76
C GLU A 137 -5.20 18.72 -5.45
N ARG A 138 -5.74 17.74 -4.71
CA ARG A 138 -5.01 16.56 -4.24
C ARG A 138 -4.27 15.79 -5.34
N GLY A 139 -4.86 15.72 -6.53
CA GLY A 139 -4.23 15.07 -7.68
C GLY A 139 -2.98 15.82 -8.17
N ARG A 140 -3.05 17.14 -8.31
CA ARG A 140 -1.92 18.00 -8.73
C ARG A 140 -0.82 18.02 -7.68
N MET A 141 -1.21 18.16 -6.40
CA MET A 141 -0.27 18.07 -5.28
C MET A 141 0.47 16.75 -5.26
N THR A 142 -0.22 15.62 -5.53
CA THR A 142 0.41 14.31 -5.65
C THR A 142 1.40 14.25 -6.80
N ASP A 143 1.04 14.79 -7.96
CA ASP A 143 1.91 14.82 -9.15
C ASP A 143 3.19 15.63 -8.88
N GLU A 144 3.10 16.78 -8.21
CA GLU A 144 4.26 17.57 -7.79
C GLU A 144 5.11 16.83 -6.76
N GLN A 145 4.50 16.18 -5.77
CA GLN A 145 5.26 15.41 -4.78
C GLN A 145 6.03 14.26 -5.39
N LEU A 146 5.46 13.56 -6.40
CA LEU A 146 6.16 12.49 -7.10
C LEU A 146 7.38 13.01 -7.88
N GLN A 147 7.32 14.22 -8.44
CA GLN A 147 8.49 14.89 -9.05
C GLN A 147 9.54 15.24 -7.99
N ILE A 148 9.11 15.80 -6.87
CA ILE A 148 9.98 16.18 -5.74
C ILE A 148 10.70 14.94 -5.18
N ILE A 149 10.00 13.82 -4.97
CA ILE A 149 10.59 12.58 -4.49
C ILE A 149 11.73 12.11 -5.40
N SER A 150 11.51 12.15 -6.70
CA SER A 150 12.52 11.73 -7.68
C SER A 150 13.81 12.54 -7.56
N LYS A 151 13.73 13.82 -7.21
CA LYS A 151 14.89 14.67 -6.94
C LYS A 151 15.50 14.42 -5.56
N LEU A 152 14.68 14.39 -4.51
CA LEU A 152 15.17 14.23 -3.12
C LEU A 152 15.92 12.92 -2.90
N TRP A 153 15.49 11.85 -3.57
CA TRP A 153 16.10 10.51 -3.44
C TRP A 153 17.16 10.23 -4.50
N SER A 154 17.43 11.17 -5.43
CA SER A 154 18.57 11.08 -6.36
C SER A 154 19.89 11.44 -5.68
N GLU A 155 21.00 11.28 -6.39
CA GLU A 155 22.35 11.68 -5.93
C GLU A 155 22.59 13.20 -6.00
N GLU A 156 21.60 14.00 -6.40
CA GLU A 156 21.68 15.45 -6.47
C GLU A 156 21.94 16.05 -5.08
N GLU A 157 22.94 16.92 -4.95
CA GLU A 157 23.35 17.53 -3.67
C GLU A 157 22.57 18.83 -3.40
N HIS A 158 22.47 19.67 -4.41
CA HIS A 158 21.80 20.97 -4.37
C HIS A 158 20.42 20.88 -5.02
N ILE A 159 19.39 20.67 -4.22
CA ILE A 159 18.05 20.36 -4.72
C ILE A 159 17.16 21.58 -4.63
N SER A 160 16.60 21.97 -5.77
CA SER A 160 15.59 23.03 -5.86
C SER A 160 14.35 22.50 -6.59
N TYR A 161 13.19 23.02 -6.20
CA TYR A 161 11.92 22.76 -6.86
C TYR A 161 11.06 24.03 -6.85
N SER A 162 10.45 24.35 -7.99
CA SER A 162 9.46 25.40 -8.09
C SER A 162 8.24 24.87 -8.83
N GLY A 163 7.11 24.81 -8.13
CA GLY A 163 5.83 24.33 -8.61
C GLY A 163 4.67 25.20 -8.18
N GLN A 164 3.47 24.72 -8.35
CA GLN A 164 2.25 25.44 -7.97
C GLN A 164 1.98 25.35 -6.46
N HIS A 165 2.30 24.19 -5.85
CA HIS A 165 1.97 23.91 -4.44
C HIS A 165 3.21 23.85 -3.56
N TYR A 166 4.39 23.64 -4.13
CA TYR A 166 5.64 23.50 -3.39
C TYR A 166 6.74 24.32 -4.06
N ASP A 167 7.49 25.05 -3.25
CA ASP A 167 8.67 25.82 -3.69
C ASP A 167 9.75 25.73 -2.61
N PHE A 168 10.97 25.41 -3.01
CA PHE A 168 12.14 25.46 -2.13
C PHE A 168 13.42 25.53 -2.96
N GLN A 169 14.44 26.16 -2.40
CA GLN A 169 15.67 26.45 -3.10
C GLN A 169 16.87 25.91 -2.33
N ASP A 170 17.79 25.31 -3.07
CA ASP A 170 19.14 24.92 -2.64
C ASP A 170 19.17 24.16 -1.30
N VAL A 171 18.37 23.08 -1.19
CA VAL A 171 18.34 22.27 0.01
C VAL A 171 19.20 21.02 -0.13
N ALA A 172 19.90 20.64 0.94
CA ALA A 172 20.55 19.35 1.08
C ALA A 172 19.57 18.33 1.67
N PHE A 173 19.52 17.13 1.08
CA PHE A 173 18.64 16.07 1.54
C PHE A 173 19.41 14.79 1.86
N TYR A 174 19.60 14.49 3.14
CA TYR A 174 20.25 13.29 3.66
C TYR A 174 19.45 12.73 4.85
N PRO A 175 19.41 11.39 5.10
CA PRO A 175 20.14 10.39 4.32
C PRO A 175 19.51 10.13 2.95
N LYS A 176 20.30 9.70 1.99
CA LYS A 176 19.78 9.10 0.75
C LYS A 176 19.29 7.67 1.01
N PRO A 177 18.34 7.13 0.25
CA PRO A 177 17.93 5.73 0.31
C PRO A 177 19.11 4.76 0.11
N ILE A 178 18.95 3.53 0.60
CA ILE A 178 19.88 2.42 0.33
C ILE A 178 19.53 1.75 -1.00
N GLN A 179 18.24 1.55 -1.24
CA GLN A 179 17.75 0.96 -2.48
C GLN A 179 18.02 1.89 -3.66
N GLN A 180 18.49 1.31 -4.77
CA GLN A 180 18.78 2.05 -6.00
C GLN A 180 17.77 1.70 -7.09
N PRO A 181 17.36 2.68 -7.91
CA PRO A 181 17.75 4.10 -7.89
C PRO A 181 17.07 4.91 -6.77
N ARG A 182 16.11 4.35 -6.05
CA ARG A 182 15.35 4.95 -4.93
C ARG A 182 14.50 3.92 -4.20
N ILE A 183 13.84 4.31 -3.12
CA ILE A 183 12.78 3.49 -2.49
C ILE A 183 11.71 3.19 -3.55
N PRO A 184 11.28 1.92 -3.73
CA PRO A 184 10.23 1.57 -4.69
C PRO A 184 8.92 2.30 -4.40
N ILE A 185 8.30 2.86 -5.44
CA ILE A 185 7.04 3.59 -5.38
C ILE A 185 5.94 2.75 -6.03
N TRP A 186 4.95 2.35 -5.24
CA TRP A 186 3.78 1.62 -5.70
C TRP A 186 2.56 2.54 -5.71
N VAL A 187 1.94 2.75 -6.86
CA VAL A 187 0.87 3.74 -7.02
C VAL A 187 -0.48 3.09 -6.84
N GLY A 188 -1.22 3.53 -5.81
CA GLY A 188 -2.58 3.10 -5.53
C GLY A 188 -3.63 3.82 -6.35
N GLY A 189 -4.83 3.22 -6.40
CA GLY A 189 -6.00 3.71 -7.12
C GLY A 189 -6.26 2.99 -8.44
N GLU A 190 -7.54 2.88 -8.80
CA GLU A 190 -8.04 2.04 -9.90
C GLU A 190 -8.11 2.80 -11.24
N GLY A 191 -8.29 4.11 -11.17
CA GLY A 191 -8.58 4.94 -12.36
C GLY A 191 -7.38 5.27 -13.22
N THR A 192 -7.64 5.77 -14.44
CA THR A 192 -6.63 6.16 -15.43
C THR A 192 -5.61 7.19 -14.90
N ALA A 193 -6.01 8.03 -13.92
CA ALA A 193 -5.07 8.97 -13.30
C ALA A 193 -3.98 8.24 -12.49
N ALA A 194 -4.33 7.17 -11.78
CA ALA A 194 -3.37 6.33 -11.07
C ALA A 194 -2.48 5.57 -12.06
N GLN A 195 -3.04 5.02 -13.13
CA GLN A 195 -2.28 4.36 -14.20
C GLN A 195 -1.26 5.30 -14.85
N ARG A 196 -1.64 6.58 -15.10
CA ARG A 196 -0.70 7.60 -15.61
C ARG A 196 0.43 7.91 -14.63
N ARG A 197 0.14 7.98 -13.32
CA ARG A 197 1.16 8.17 -12.28
C ARG A 197 2.09 6.97 -12.20
N THR A 198 1.53 5.76 -12.24
CA THR A 198 2.32 4.52 -12.32
C THR A 198 3.26 4.55 -13.51
N ALA A 199 2.74 4.87 -14.70
CA ALA A 199 3.50 4.95 -15.94
C ALA A 199 4.70 5.91 -15.86
N ARG A 200 4.53 7.05 -15.17
CA ARG A 200 5.58 8.09 -15.10
C ARG A 200 6.55 7.87 -13.93
N TYR A 201 6.07 7.44 -12.78
CA TYR A 201 6.82 7.49 -11.51
C TYR A 201 6.84 6.18 -10.74
N GLY A 202 5.89 5.27 -10.99
CA GLY A 202 5.71 4.05 -10.20
C GLY A 202 6.59 2.89 -10.64
N ASP A 203 6.91 2.02 -9.69
CA ASP A 203 7.54 0.71 -9.92
C ASP A 203 6.49 -0.41 -9.93
N ALA A 204 5.31 -0.14 -9.36
CA ALA A 204 4.14 -1.00 -9.47
C ALA A 204 2.84 -0.20 -9.53
N TRP A 205 1.85 -0.75 -10.23
CA TRP A 205 0.45 -0.36 -10.07
C TRP A 205 -0.16 -1.21 -8.95
N PHE A 206 -0.77 -0.55 -7.95
CA PHE A 206 -1.17 -1.16 -6.68
C PHE A 206 -2.59 -0.78 -6.26
N PRO A 207 -3.63 -1.16 -7.06
CA PRO A 207 -5.03 -0.88 -6.72
C PRO A 207 -5.51 -1.70 -5.52
N TYR A 208 -6.51 -1.16 -4.81
CA TYR A 208 -7.27 -1.90 -3.81
C TYR A 208 -8.41 -2.62 -4.52
N TYR A 209 -8.37 -3.95 -4.53
CA TYR A 209 -9.24 -4.75 -5.36
C TYR A 209 -10.54 -5.14 -4.62
N VAL A 210 -11.57 -4.32 -4.73
CA VAL A 210 -12.91 -4.64 -4.18
C VAL A 210 -13.97 -4.70 -5.29
N HIS A 211 -13.89 -3.82 -6.27
CA HIS A 211 -14.90 -3.69 -7.33
C HIS A 211 -14.34 -3.90 -8.74
N ILE A 212 -13.12 -4.42 -8.86
CA ILE A 212 -12.45 -4.64 -10.15
C ILE A 212 -12.32 -6.15 -10.40
N THR A 213 -12.80 -6.63 -11.53
CA THR A 213 -12.63 -8.03 -11.96
C THR A 213 -11.18 -8.30 -12.38
N PRO A 214 -10.72 -9.57 -12.40
CA PRO A 214 -9.41 -9.91 -12.93
C PRO A 214 -9.18 -9.41 -14.37
N ALA A 215 -10.22 -9.38 -15.20
CA ALA A 215 -10.15 -8.86 -16.56
C ALA A 215 -9.91 -7.35 -16.60
N GLU A 216 -10.62 -6.59 -15.76
CA GLU A 216 -10.43 -5.14 -15.63
C GLU A 216 -9.08 -4.80 -15.02
N LEU A 217 -8.61 -5.60 -14.04
CA LEU A 217 -7.27 -5.45 -13.47
C LEU A 217 -6.20 -5.63 -14.54
N LYS A 218 -6.33 -6.67 -15.38
CA LYS A 218 -5.44 -6.89 -16.52
C LYS A 218 -5.47 -5.73 -17.50
N ALA A 219 -6.66 -5.31 -17.93
CA ALA A 219 -6.82 -4.19 -18.87
C ALA A 219 -6.24 -2.88 -18.32
N GLY A 220 -6.43 -2.60 -17.03
CA GLY A 220 -5.84 -1.44 -16.36
C GLY A 220 -4.32 -1.49 -16.32
N PHE A 221 -3.75 -2.67 -16.09
CA PHE A 221 -2.29 -2.86 -16.10
C PHE A 221 -1.69 -2.71 -17.49
N GLU A 222 -2.30 -3.31 -18.51
CA GLU A 222 -1.90 -3.15 -19.90
C GLU A 222 -1.97 -1.67 -20.33
N ASN A 223 -2.98 -0.92 -19.87
CA ASN A 223 -3.04 0.52 -20.10
C ASN A 223 -1.91 1.28 -19.39
N ALA A 224 -1.56 0.92 -18.16
CA ALA A 224 -0.42 1.52 -17.46
C ALA A 224 0.90 1.27 -18.19
N GLN A 225 1.11 0.05 -18.71
CA GLN A 225 2.28 -0.31 -19.51
C GLN A 225 2.33 0.43 -20.83
N ARG A 226 1.20 0.57 -21.54
CA ARG A 226 1.10 1.37 -22.76
C ARG A 226 1.48 2.83 -22.50
N LEU A 227 0.94 3.42 -21.45
CA LEU A 227 1.24 4.79 -21.03
C LEU A 227 2.73 4.97 -20.64
N ALA A 228 3.35 3.94 -20.06
CA ALA A 228 4.78 3.96 -19.75
C ALA A 228 5.63 3.99 -21.03
N SER A 229 5.29 3.15 -22.01
CA SER A 229 5.93 3.15 -23.32
C SER A 229 5.80 4.51 -24.03
N GLU A 230 4.61 5.12 -23.98
CA GLU A 230 4.37 6.46 -24.54
C GLU A 230 5.18 7.56 -23.82
N ALA A 231 5.48 7.36 -22.54
CA ALA A 231 6.33 8.24 -21.74
C ALA A 231 7.84 7.95 -21.87
N GLY A 232 8.23 7.01 -22.74
CA GLY A 232 9.63 6.63 -22.98
C GLY A 232 10.22 5.72 -21.89
N ARG A 233 9.38 5.09 -21.04
CA ARG A 233 9.81 4.10 -20.05
C ARG A 233 9.59 2.68 -20.57
N ASP A 234 10.47 1.77 -20.15
CA ASP A 234 10.27 0.35 -20.37
C ASP A 234 9.00 -0.13 -19.63
N PRO A 235 7.96 -0.61 -20.33
CA PRO A 235 6.74 -1.11 -19.72
C PRO A 235 6.99 -2.34 -18.82
N ALA A 236 8.05 -3.13 -19.07
CA ALA A 236 8.42 -4.27 -18.23
C ALA A 236 9.00 -3.86 -16.88
N SER A 237 9.39 -2.60 -16.72
CA SER A 237 9.86 -2.06 -15.41
C SER A 237 8.73 -1.88 -14.39
N ILE A 238 7.46 -2.01 -14.79
CA ILE A 238 6.30 -1.84 -13.94
C ILE A 238 5.73 -3.21 -13.56
N GLN A 239 5.53 -3.41 -12.26
CA GLN A 239 4.89 -4.62 -11.73
C GLN A 239 3.39 -4.41 -11.51
N LEU A 240 2.63 -5.49 -11.52
CA LEU A 240 1.25 -5.53 -11.08
C LEU A 240 1.20 -6.09 -9.65
N ALA A 241 0.73 -5.28 -8.73
CA ALA A 241 0.41 -5.68 -7.36
C ALA A 241 -1.03 -5.27 -7.05
N CYS A 242 -1.69 -5.91 -6.09
CA CYS A 242 -2.98 -5.43 -5.61
C CYS A 242 -3.26 -5.84 -4.17
N CYS A 243 -4.20 -5.13 -3.53
CA CYS A 243 -4.71 -5.48 -2.22
C CYS A 243 -5.97 -6.33 -2.37
N ARG A 244 -6.13 -7.35 -1.52
CA ARG A 244 -7.34 -8.18 -1.52
C ARG A 244 -7.81 -8.47 -0.09
N PRO A 245 -9.10 -8.27 0.20
CA PRO A 245 -9.74 -8.91 1.33
C PRO A 245 -9.70 -10.43 1.18
N ILE A 246 -9.45 -11.14 2.29
CA ILE A 246 -9.36 -12.62 2.27
C ILE A 246 -9.91 -13.24 3.54
N GLU A 247 -10.48 -14.44 3.40
CA GLU A 247 -10.86 -15.29 4.51
C GLU A 247 -10.68 -16.78 4.14
N VAL A 248 -9.93 -17.52 4.96
CA VAL A 248 -9.76 -18.97 4.83
C VAL A 248 -10.87 -19.66 5.62
N THR A 249 -11.77 -20.37 4.95
CA THR A 249 -12.86 -21.11 5.57
C THR A 249 -12.53 -22.59 5.76
N SER A 250 -13.28 -23.26 6.64
CA SER A 250 -13.17 -24.71 6.79
C SER A 250 -14.14 -25.46 5.88
N GLU A 251 -15.20 -24.78 5.43
CA GLU A 251 -16.22 -25.34 4.55
C GLU A 251 -16.24 -24.59 3.22
N THR A 252 -16.69 -25.26 2.18
CA THR A 252 -16.90 -24.66 0.87
C THR A 252 -17.97 -23.59 0.94
N VAL A 253 -17.67 -22.41 0.34
CA VAL A 253 -18.57 -21.27 0.29
C VAL A 253 -18.83 -20.83 -1.15
N GLU A 254 -19.94 -20.15 -1.36
CA GLU A 254 -20.21 -19.45 -2.61
C GLU A 254 -19.16 -18.36 -2.83
N GLN A 255 -18.72 -18.21 -4.07
CA GLN A 255 -17.66 -17.24 -4.39
C GLN A 255 -18.22 -15.81 -4.43
N ASP A 256 -17.57 -14.92 -3.71
CA ASP A 256 -17.85 -13.50 -3.67
C ASP A 256 -16.74 -12.74 -4.41
N PRO A 257 -17.06 -11.97 -5.46
CA PRO A 257 -16.03 -11.22 -6.19
C PRO A 257 -15.36 -10.13 -5.35
N SER A 258 -15.97 -9.67 -4.25
CA SER A 258 -15.42 -8.63 -3.39
C SER A 258 -14.33 -9.16 -2.43
N VAL A 259 -14.40 -10.45 -2.05
CA VAL A 259 -13.51 -11.08 -1.08
C VAL A 259 -12.99 -12.43 -1.61
N LEU A 260 -11.70 -12.67 -1.47
CA LEU A 260 -11.14 -14.02 -1.66
C LEU A 260 -11.53 -14.89 -0.46
N ARG A 261 -12.64 -15.61 -0.57
CA ARG A 261 -13.20 -16.41 0.52
C ARG A 261 -13.35 -17.86 0.11
N GLY A 262 -12.94 -18.79 0.98
CA GLY A 262 -13.12 -20.21 0.72
C GLY A 262 -12.15 -21.13 1.43
N THR A 263 -12.35 -22.41 1.21
CA THR A 263 -11.38 -23.44 1.62
C THR A 263 -10.03 -23.23 0.93
N PRO A 264 -8.93 -23.79 1.45
CA PRO A 264 -7.63 -23.72 0.76
C PRO A 264 -7.69 -24.11 -0.72
N ALA A 265 -8.47 -25.13 -1.07
CA ALA A 265 -8.64 -25.56 -2.46
C ALA A 265 -9.35 -24.48 -3.33
N GLN A 266 -10.38 -23.84 -2.80
CA GLN A 266 -11.07 -22.75 -3.51
C GLN A 266 -10.17 -21.53 -3.67
N LEU A 267 -9.38 -21.17 -2.63
CA LEU A 267 -8.44 -20.08 -2.70
C LEU A 267 -7.32 -20.35 -3.71
N LEU A 268 -6.78 -21.56 -3.75
CA LEU A 268 -5.79 -21.97 -4.75
C LEU A 268 -6.32 -21.80 -6.18
N GLU A 269 -7.56 -22.19 -6.44
CA GLU A 269 -8.18 -22.01 -7.76
C GLU A 269 -8.36 -20.53 -8.10
N ALA A 270 -8.88 -19.72 -7.17
CA ALA A 270 -9.04 -18.29 -7.37
C ALA A 270 -7.69 -17.57 -7.63
N LEU A 271 -6.63 -17.95 -6.91
CA LEU A 271 -5.30 -17.36 -7.05
C LEU A 271 -4.62 -17.66 -8.39
N LYS A 272 -5.03 -18.71 -9.10
CA LYS A 272 -4.55 -19.00 -10.47
C LYS A 272 -4.89 -17.86 -11.43
N ALA A 273 -6.08 -17.25 -11.29
CA ALA A 273 -6.49 -16.14 -12.15
C ALA A 273 -5.57 -14.92 -11.98
N TYR A 274 -5.20 -14.58 -10.73
CA TYR A 274 -4.26 -13.48 -10.45
C TYR A 274 -2.87 -13.76 -11.00
N ARG A 275 -2.40 -14.97 -10.85
CA ARG A 275 -1.12 -15.39 -11.41
C ARG A 275 -1.12 -15.34 -12.94
N TYR A 276 -2.20 -15.82 -13.57
CA TYR A 276 -2.35 -15.83 -15.03
C TYR A 276 -2.26 -14.42 -15.63
N ILE A 277 -2.81 -13.41 -14.96
CA ILE A 277 -2.73 -12.01 -15.39
C ILE A 277 -1.44 -11.30 -14.98
N GLY A 278 -0.50 -12.00 -14.34
CA GLY A 278 0.83 -11.48 -14.02
C GLY A 278 0.93 -10.71 -12.71
N VAL A 279 0.00 -10.91 -11.74
CA VAL A 279 0.13 -10.31 -10.41
C VAL A 279 1.39 -10.83 -9.73
N ALA A 280 2.31 -9.90 -9.45
CA ALA A 280 3.57 -10.18 -8.77
C ALA A 280 3.40 -10.25 -7.25
N HIS A 281 2.52 -9.41 -6.67
CA HIS A 281 2.31 -9.33 -5.23
C HIS A 281 0.84 -9.10 -4.86
N LEU A 282 0.37 -9.84 -3.85
CA LEU A 282 -0.94 -9.66 -3.21
C LEU A 282 -0.75 -9.22 -1.75
N ALA A 283 -1.24 -8.03 -1.41
CA ALA A 283 -1.37 -7.57 -0.03
C ALA A 283 -2.73 -8.03 0.53
N LEU A 284 -2.69 -8.94 1.50
CA LEU A 284 -3.86 -9.65 2.00
C LEU A 284 -4.41 -8.99 3.26
N GLN A 285 -5.67 -8.59 3.23
CA GLN A 285 -6.41 -8.09 4.38
C GLN A 285 -7.34 -9.18 4.90
N PHE A 286 -6.93 -9.84 5.98
CA PHE A 286 -7.75 -10.87 6.60
C PHE A 286 -8.98 -10.28 7.29
N MET A 287 -10.18 -10.64 6.82
CA MET A 287 -11.46 -9.99 7.13
C MET A 287 -12.15 -10.52 8.39
N VAL A 288 -11.40 -11.13 9.31
CA VAL A 288 -11.96 -11.58 10.61
C VAL A 288 -11.80 -10.47 11.65
N PRO A 289 -12.86 -10.20 12.46
CA PRO A 289 -12.88 -9.00 13.30
C PRO A 289 -11.98 -9.10 14.54
N ARG A 290 -11.79 -10.31 15.09
CA ARG A 290 -11.00 -10.51 16.30
C ARG A 290 -9.54 -10.76 15.97
N TRP A 291 -8.64 -10.13 16.70
CA TRP A 291 -7.21 -10.28 16.45
C TRP A 291 -6.69 -11.71 16.59
N PRO A 292 -7.00 -12.50 17.63
CA PRO A 292 -6.53 -13.89 17.71
C PRO A 292 -6.98 -14.75 16.52
N ASP A 293 -8.23 -14.55 16.06
CA ASP A 293 -8.76 -15.28 14.91
C ASP A 293 -8.04 -14.86 13.61
N ARG A 294 -7.64 -13.57 13.52
CA ARG A 294 -6.87 -13.05 12.37
C ARG A 294 -5.47 -13.67 12.30
N MET A 295 -4.80 -13.87 13.42
CA MET A 295 -3.53 -14.58 13.47
C MET A 295 -3.68 -16.01 12.97
N THR A 296 -4.72 -16.72 13.42
CA THR A 296 -5.06 -18.08 12.91
C THR A 296 -5.26 -18.09 11.40
N GLN A 297 -5.93 -17.06 10.83
CA GLN A 297 -6.11 -16.94 9.39
C GLN A 297 -4.79 -16.73 8.63
N ILE A 298 -3.91 -15.89 9.16
CA ILE A 298 -2.57 -15.65 8.61
C ILE A 298 -1.77 -16.97 8.58
N GLU A 299 -1.80 -17.71 9.69
CA GLU A 299 -1.13 -19.01 9.81
C GLU A 299 -1.71 -20.05 8.85
N ARG A 300 -3.01 -20.19 8.82
CA ARG A 300 -3.68 -21.13 7.90
C ARG A 300 -3.34 -20.86 6.44
N PHE A 301 -3.41 -19.61 6.02
CA PHE A 301 -3.06 -19.27 4.64
C PHE A 301 -1.60 -19.61 4.30
N ALA A 302 -0.67 -19.32 5.23
CA ALA A 302 0.74 -19.65 5.04
C ALA A 302 0.99 -21.16 4.95
N GLN A 303 0.30 -21.97 5.76
CA GLN A 303 0.52 -23.41 5.85
C GLN A 303 -0.30 -24.22 4.84
N GLU A 304 -1.55 -23.80 4.57
CA GLU A 304 -2.50 -24.55 3.77
C GLU A 304 -2.59 -24.07 2.31
N VAL A 305 -2.12 -22.84 1.99
CA VAL A 305 -2.25 -22.25 0.65
C VAL A 305 -0.89 -21.97 0.00
N ILE A 306 -0.01 -21.22 0.66
CA ILE A 306 1.27 -20.78 0.05
C ILE A 306 2.11 -21.95 -0.48
N PRO A 307 2.29 -23.08 0.24
CA PRO A 307 3.14 -24.19 -0.23
C PRO A 307 2.62 -24.85 -1.51
N HIS A 308 1.32 -24.77 -1.74
CA HIS A 308 0.65 -25.40 -2.90
C HIS A 308 0.56 -24.47 -4.13
N LEU A 309 1.05 -23.23 -4.02
CA LEU A 309 1.18 -22.29 -5.13
C LEU A 309 2.51 -22.41 -5.89
N GLN A 310 3.37 -23.36 -5.50
CA GLN A 310 4.58 -23.71 -6.23
C GLN A 310 4.18 -24.48 -7.49
N PHE A 311 4.43 -23.89 -8.65
CA PHE A 311 4.21 -24.47 -9.97
C PHE A 311 5.50 -24.46 -10.76
#